data_fcac6da83f65ced70a4cb88e5093922f
#
_entry.id   fcac6da83f65ced70a4cb88e5093922f
#
_cell.length_a   1.000
_cell.length_b   1.000
_cell.length_c   1.000
_cell.angle_alpha   90.00
_cell.angle_beta   90.00
_cell.angle_gamma   90.00
#
_symmetry.space_group_name_H-M   'P 1'
#
loop_
_entity.id
_entity.type
_entity.pdbx_description
1 polymer ?
#
loop_
_entity_poly.entity_id
_entity_poly.type
_entity_poly.pdbx_seq_one_letter_code
_entity_poly.pdbx_strand_id
1 'polypeptide(L)'
;MKRFTQFLIILVIAILIIPLFLPKTISAEVEHEFKHPVGIVYEEFNNLKEFSEWEPWTHGDSAVEKSYFSPYRDEGAGYKWLKAGNSQSGEILILKTEQNQFVEMELEGWDIGETAQMKVEFTPVNAEKTKLKWYVESEEIGYFSRYYSYYSSKKLKEKLEDGLTFLDERLKSAALTPEQAQSLLPGKIQTEMFEGGKLITILNETSLDQEEINTASEESFGKLYSFLVDYIKIPPQNMGKPTTYYEYIDTASKKAKFYCGYPITESIKPEEDMQLFSLPAGETLVSIHKGSYNSLPQKIEEMKQYATKNKIKLGNSHWKTYLNDSEAVKDTNE
;
A
#
# COMPACT_ATOMS: atom_id res chain seq x y z
N MET A 1 50.55 -26.44 28.08
CA MET A 1 49.34 -27.13 27.60
C MET A 1 48.08 -26.83 28.42
N LYS A 2 48.02 -27.13 29.73
CA LYS A 2 46.80 -26.89 30.57
C LYS A 2 46.23 -25.46 30.48
N ARG A 3 47.09 -24.42 30.58
CA ARG A 3 46.65 -23.02 30.49
C ARG A 3 46.09 -22.66 29.11
N PHE A 4 46.61 -23.19 28.03
CA PHE A 4 46.12 -23.02 26.68
C PHE A 4 44.74 -23.70 26.48
N THR A 5 44.59 -24.91 27.02
CA THR A 5 43.31 -25.63 26.98
C THR A 5 42.24 -24.90 27.80
N GLN A 6 42.59 -24.36 28.98
CA GLN A 6 41.65 -23.52 29.75
C GLN A 6 41.24 -22.26 29.05
N PHE A 7 42.18 -21.55 28.39
CA PHE A 7 41.86 -20.37 27.56
C PHE A 7 40.93 -20.73 26.41
N LEU A 8 41.17 -21.84 25.71
CA LEU A 8 40.28 -22.29 24.63
C LEU A 8 38.87 -22.60 25.11
N ILE A 9 38.73 -23.26 26.28
CA ILE A 9 37.42 -23.54 26.87
C ILE A 9 36.70 -22.24 27.23
N ILE A 10 37.38 -21.27 27.85
CA ILE A 10 36.76 -19.96 28.17
C ILE A 10 36.35 -19.23 26.92
N LEU A 11 37.16 -19.26 25.86
CA LEU A 11 36.80 -18.64 24.58
C LEU A 11 35.59 -19.27 23.94
N VAL A 12 35.45 -20.59 23.95
CA VAL A 12 34.28 -21.30 23.43
C VAL A 12 33.03 -20.94 24.24
N ILE A 13 33.16 -20.93 25.57
CA ILE A 13 32.07 -20.53 26.45
C ILE A 13 31.63 -19.07 26.17
N ALA A 14 32.60 -18.16 25.97
CA ALA A 14 32.30 -16.78 25.64
C ALA A 14 31.57 -16.67 24.30
N ILE A 15 32.00 -17.37 23.26
CA ILE A 15 31.35 -17.44 21.95
C ILE A 15 29.90 -17.97 22.08
N LEU A 16 29.65 -18.90 22.99
CA LEU A 16 28.30 -19.44 23.22
C LEU A 16 27.42 -18.54 24.08
N ILE A 17 27.99 -17.72 24.94
CA ILE A 17 27.22 -16.89 25.89
C ILE A 17 26.96 -15.47 25.37
N ILE A 18 27.93 -14.88 24.68
CA ILE A 18 27.82 -13.48 24.20
C ILE A 18 26.53 -13.21 23.42
N PRO A 19 26.05 -14.07 22.48
CA PRO A 19 24.82 -13.81 21.72
C PRO A 19 23.55 -13.70 22.57
N LEU A 20 23.57 -14.18 23.82
CA LEU A 20 22.43 -14.00 24.73
C LEU A 20 22.20 -12.53 25.12
N PHE A 21 23.25 -11.74 25.06
CA PHE A 21 23.25 -10.31 25.45
C PHE A 21 23.20 -9.36 24.25
N LEU A 22 23.28 -9.90 23.03
CA LEU A 22 23.21 -9.12 21.79
C LEU A 22 21.75 -8.95 21.34
N PRO A 23 21.45 -7.88 20.58
CA PRO A 23 20.12 -7.68 20.00
C PRO A 23 19.66 -8.90 19.20
N LYS A 24 18.39 -9.22 19.35
CA LYS A 24 17.75 -10.34 18.66
C LYS A 24 17.25 -9.99 17.28
N THR A 25 17.12 -8.68 16.98
CA THR A 25 16.62 -8.12 15.74
C THR A 25 17.65 -7.17 15.14
N ILE A 26 17.52 -6.92 13.85
CA ILE A 26 18.20 -5.82 13.16
C ILE A 26 17.19 -4.70 13.08
N SER A 27 17.45 -3.55 13.70
CA SER A 27 16.53 -2.42 13.70
C SER A 27 17.25 -1.11 13.54
N ALA A 28 16.57 -0.15 12.93
CA ALA A 28 17.05 1.22 12.81
C ALA A 28 15.88 2.20 12.85
N GLU A 29 16.15 3.38 13.35
CA GLU A 29 15.24 4.50 13.39
C GLU A 29 15.97 5.75 12.93
N VAL A 30 15.31 6.53 12.07
CA VAL A 30 15.80 7.83 11.59
C VAL A 30 14.66 8.85 11.67
N GLU A 31 15.04 10.11 11.87
CA GLU A 31 14.12 11.23 11.86
C GLU A 31 14.60 12.28 10.86
N HIS A 32 13.65 12.92 10.17
CA HIS A 32 13.93 14.00 9.23
C HIS A 32 12.83 15.07 9.25
N GLU A 33 13.18 16.33 9.00
CA GLU A 33 12.22 17.42 8.82
C GLU A 33 12.21 17.86 7.35
N PHE A 34 11.09 17.59 6.66
CA PHE A 34 10.85 18.05 5.30
C PHE A 34 10.22 19.44 5.29
N LYS A 35 10.63 20.28 4.35
CA LYS A 35 10.02 21.60 4.08
C LYS A 35 8.85 21.46 3.10
N HIS A 36 7.93 20.54 3.41
CA HIS A 36 6.76 20.21 2.61
C HIS A 36 5.58 19.89 3.53
N PRO A 37 4.34 20.16 3.09
CA PRO A 37 3.12 19.79 3.79
C PRO A 37 3.05 18.28 4.05
N VAL A 38 2.40 17.88 5.14
CA VAL A 38 2.32 16.49 5.56
C VAL A 38 1.70 15.57 4.50
N GLY A 39 0.69 16.02 3.77
CA GLY A 39 0.06 15.23 2.73
C GLY A 39 0.99 14.88 1.57
N ILE A 40 1.94 15.76 1.23
CA ILE A 40 2.94 15.50 0.19
C ILE A 40 3.92 14.43 0.66
N VAL A 41 4.47 14.59 1.86
CA VAL A 41 5.44 13.63 2.41
C VAL A 41 4.79 12.27 2.67
N TYR A 42 3.55 12.26 3.17
CA TYR A 42 2.76 11.05 3.36
C TYR A 42 2.55 10.28 2.05
N GLU A 43 2.16 10.97 0.97
CA GLU A 43 1.87 10.33 -0.32
C GLU A 43 3.11 9.66 -0.94
N GLU A 44 4.31 10.17 -0.69
CA GLU A 44 5.56 9.54 -1.13
C GLU A 44 5.81 8.16 -0.51
N PHE A 45 5.18 7.88 0.63
CA PHE A 45 5.23 6.55 1.27
C PHE A 45 3.95 5.73 0.99
N ASN A 46 2.80 6.38 0.93
CA ASN A 46 1.51 5.70 0.76
C ASN A 46 1.25 5.26 -0.69
N ASN A 47 1.81 5.97 -1.67
CA ASN A 47 1.76 5.58 -3.07
C ASN A 47 3.03 4.79 -3.44
N LEU A 48 2.91 3.49 -3.59
CA LEU A 48 4.06 2.62 -3.81
C LEU A 48 4.74 2.80 -5.17
N LYS A 49 4.09 3.44 -6.14
CA LYS A 49 4.78 3.86 -7.38
C LYS A 49 5.74 5.01 -7.09
N GLU A 50 5.30 6.01 -6.31
CA GLU A 50 6.18 7.11 -5.89
C GLU A 50 7.29 6.60 -4.97
N PHE A 51 6.93 5.77 -3.95
CA PHE A 51 7.89 5.17 -3.03
C PHE A 51 9.00 4.41 -3.76
N SER A 52 8.65 3.62 -4.76
CA SER A 52 9.58 2.79 -5.51
C SER A 52 10.63 3.58 -6.32
N GLU A 53 10.40 4.86 -6.59
CA GLU A 53 11.32 5.71 -7.35
C GLU A 53 12.52 6.20 -6.53
N TRP A 54 12.37 6.23 -5.20
CA TRP A 54 13.39 6.79 -4.31
C TRP A 54 13.79 5.87 -3.15
N GLU A 55 13.07 4.77 -2.88
CA GLU A 55 13.39 3.87 -1.78
C GLU A 55 14.84 3.37 -1.85
N PRO A 56 15.52 3.22 -0.69
CA PRO A 56 16.99 3.08 -0.69
C PRO A 56 17.51 1.70 -1.06
N TRP A 57 16.66 0.71 -1.28
CA TRP A 57 17.09 -0.66 -1.52
C TRP A 57 17.32 -0.97 -3.00
N THR A 58 16.46 -0.44 -3.88
CA THR A 58 16.52 -0.71 -5.32
C THR A 58 16.64 0.57 -6.16
N HIS A 59 16.69 1.74 -5.52
CA HIS A 59 16.86 3.01 -6.20
C HIS A 59 18.10 3.02 -7.11
N GLY A 60 17.91 3.41 -8.36
CA GLY A 60 18.99 3.50 -9.36
C GLY A 60 19.51 2.17 -9.91
N ASP A 61 19.01 1.02 -9.46
CA ASP A 61 19.38 -0.29 -10.01
C ASP A 61 18.51 -0.66 -11.22
N SER A 62 19.02 -0.40 -12.42
CA SER A 62 18.33 -0.68 -13.68
C SER A 62 18.13 -2.17 -13.98
N ALA A 63 18.72 -3.07 -13.20
CA ALA A 63 18.54 -4.52 -13.31
C ALA A 63 17.32 -5.01 -12.53
N VAL A 64 16.65 -4.14 -11.76
CA VAL A 64 15.46 -4.48 -10.98
C VAL A 64 14.18 -4.20 -11.78
N GLU A 65 13.39 -5.23 -11.97
CA GLU A 65 12.03 -5.13 -12.50
C GLU A 65 11.03 -5.11 -11.34
N LYS A 66 10.03 -4.22 -11.40
CA LYS A 66 9.00 -4.05 -10.37
C LYS A 66 7.62 -4.37 -10.95
N SER A 67 6.84 -5.17 -10.22
CA SER A 67 5.45 -5.53 -10.57
C SER A 67 4.53 -5.11 -9.44
N TYR A 68 3.63 -4.18 -9.72
CA TYR A 68 2.77 -3.55 -8.72
C TYR A 68 1.43 -4.27 -8.59
N PHE A 69 0.91 -4.30 -7.36
CA PHE A 69 -0.47 -4.71 -7.07
C PHE A 69 -1.41 -3.50 -7.22
N SER A 70 -2.62 -3.74 -7.66
CA SER A 70 -3.67 -2.71 -7.66
C SER A 70 -4.56 -2.90 -6.43
N PRO A 71 -4.88 -1.85 -5.70
CA PRO A 71 -4.51 -0.44 -5.87
C PRO A 71 -3.04 -0.17 -5.58
N TYR A 72 -2.50 0.96 -6.06
CA TYR A 72 -1.09 1.32 -5.86
C TYR A 72 -0.82 2.08 -4.57
N ARG A 73 -1.85 2.37 -3.78
CA ARG A 73 -1.82 3.13 -2.53
C ARG A 73 -2.76 2.51 -1.51
N ASP A 74 -2.58 2.90 -0.26
CA ASP A 74 -3.37 2.46 0.90
C ASP A 74 -3.15 1.00 1.27
N GLU A 75 -3.89 0.52 2.25
CA GLU A 75 -3.78 -0.87 2.73
C GLU A 75 -4.00 -1.89 1.62
N GLY A 76 -3.18 -2.91 1.57
CA GLY A 76 -3.17 -3.95 0.54
C GLY A 76 -2.44 -3.57 -0.75
N ALA A 77 -1.97 -2.33 -0.88
CA ALA A 77 -1.06 -1.95 -1.97
C ALA A 77 0.31 -2.60 -1.76
N GLY A 78 0.92 -3.05 -2.85
CA GLY A 78 2.22 -3.69 -2.79
C GLY A 78 2.91 -3.73 -4.15
N TYR A 79 4.18 -4.09 -4.15
CA TYR A 79 4.89 -4.50 -5.35
C TYR A 79 5.91 -5.58 -5.04
N LYS A 80 6.13 -6.44 -6.04
CA LYS A 80 7.25 -7.38 -6.08
C LYS A 80 8.37 -6.80 -6.90
N TRP A 81 9.60 -7.09 -6.50
CA TRP A 81 10.77 -6.77 -7.29
C TRP A 81 11.59 -8.02 -7.59
N LEU A 82 12.21 -8.05 -8.75
CA LEU A 82 13.07 -9.11 -9.21
C LEU A 82 14.32 -8.52 -9.86
N LYS A 83 15.50 -8.94 -9.42
CA LYS A 83 16.75 -8.51 -10.03
C LYS A 83 17.16 -9.44 -11.16
N ALA A 84 17.25 -8.90 -12.38
CA ALA A 84 17.65 -9.67 -13.56
C ALA A 84 19.05 -10.30 -13.40
N GLY A 85 19.18 -11.57 -13.78
CA GLY A 85 20.44 -12.33 -13.71
C GLY A 85 20.84 -12.79 -12.31
N ASN A 86 20.06 -12.50 -11.30
CA ASN A 86 20.24 -12.94 -9.92
C ASN A 86 18.88 -13.45 -9.42
N SER A 87 18.87 -14.50 -8.59
CA SER A 87 17.62 -15.01 -7.98
C SER A 87 17.14 -14.16 -6.79
N GLN A 88 17.62 -12.91 -6.67
CA GLN A 88 17.16 -12.01 -5.63
C GLN A 88 15.80 -11.39 -6.02
N SER A 89 14.85 -11.56 -5.15
CA SER A 89 13.51 -10.99 -5.27
C SER A 89 13.00 -10.61 -3.89
N GLY A 90 12.01 -9.77 -3.85
CA GLY A 90 11.33 -9.41 -2.60
C GLY A 90 9.99 -8.77 -2.88
N GLU A 91 9.33 -8.43 -1.81
CA GLU A 91 8.00 -7.83 -1.82
C GLU A 91 7.92 -6.70 -0.78
N ILE A 92 7.09 -5.73 -1.05
CA ILE A 92 6.64 -4.75 -0.07
C ILE A 92 5.12 -4.69 -0.11
N LEU A 93 4.51 -4.63 1.07
CA LEU A 93 3.07 -4.59 1.24
C LEU A 93 2.69 -3.55 2.29
N ILE A 94 1.75 -2.66 1.99
CA ILE A 94 1.15 -1.77 3.00
C ILE A 94 0.16 -2.57 3.82
N LEU A 95 0.45 -2.75 5.11
CA LEU A 95 -0.41 -3.48 6.04
C LEU A 95 -1.48 -2.59 6.64
N LYS A 96 -1.11 -1.35 6.98
CA LYS A 96 -2.00 -0.40 7.61
C LYS A 96 -1.58 1.02 7.33
N THR A 97 -2.55 1.91 7.18
CA THR A 97 -2.28 3.34 6.99
C THR A 97 -3.34 4.19 7.67
N GLU A 98 -2.92 5.32 8.19
CA GLU A 98 -3.80 6.39 8.63
C GLU A 98 -3.33 7.68 8.01
N GLN A 99 -4.22 8.33 7.26
CA GLN A 99 -3.87 9.45 6.40
C GLN A 99 -3.16 10.57 7.17
N ASN A 100 -1.99 10.98 6.66
CA ASN A 100 -1.15 12.01 7.22
C ASN A 100 -0.63 11.72 8.65
N GLN A 101 -0.79 10.51 9.15
CA GLN A 101 -0.33 10.10 10.47
C GLN A 101 0.72 9.01 10.41
N PHE A 102 0.42 7.87 9.76
CA PHE A 102 1.40 6.79 9.62
C PHE A 102 1.12 5.87 8.44
N VAL A 103 2.17 5.14 8.03
CA VAL A 103 2.10 4.00 7.12
C VAL A 103 2.90 2.85 7.73
N GLU A 104 2.30 1.68 7.85
CA GLU A 104 2.94 0.43 8.28
C GLU A 104 3.03 -0.52 7.09
N MET A 105 4.24 -1.05 6.85
CA MET A 105 4.52 -1.93 5.71
C MET A 105 5.27 -3.16 6.17
N GLU A 106 5.14 -4.23 5.41
CA GLU A 106 5.96 -5.43 5.49
C GLU A 106 6.91 -5.52 4.30
N LEU A 107 8.13 -5.93 4.57
CA LEU A 107 9.21 -6.06 3.61
C LEU A 107 9.68 -7.52 3.59
N GLU A 108 9.68 -8.17 2.43
CA GLU A 108 10.23 -9.52 2.26
C GLU A 108 11.41 -9.49 1.30
N GLY A 109 12.42 -10.33 1.55
CA GLY A 109 13.56 -10.52 0.66
C GLY A 109 14.55 -9.36 0.58
N TRP A 110 14.51 -8.44 1.54
CA TRP A 110 15.45 -7.34 1.66
C TRP A 110 16.66 -7.74 2.52
N ASP A 111 17.79 -7.01 2.42
CA ASP A 111 19.06 -7.30 3.13
C ASP A 111 18.96 -7.26 4.68
N ILE A 112 17.77 -7.26 5.25
CA ILE A 112 17.49 -7.10 6.69
C ILE A 112 16.89 -8.34 7.34
N GLY A 113 16.83 -9.48 6.62
CA GLY A 113 16.23 -10.73 7.07
C GLY A 113 15.26 -11.30 6.05
N GLU A 114 14.53 -12.33 6.42
CA GLU A 114 13.48 -12.90 5.56
C GLU A 114 12.30 -11.93 5.48
N THR A 115 11.87 -11.41 6.63
CA THR A 115 10.78 -10.43 6.76
C THR A 115 11.19 -9.30 7.72
N ALA A 116 10.74 -8.09 7.44
CA ALA A 116 10.89 -6.93 8.32
C ALA A 116 9.63 -6.08 8.33
N GLN A 117 9.35 -5.47 9.47
CA GLN A 117 8.28 -4.50 9.66
C GLN A 117 8.85 -3.09 9.51
N MET A 118 8.15 -2.25 8.77
CA MET A 118 8.48 -0.84 8.58
C MET A 118 7.32 0.01 9.05
N LYS A 119 7.62 1.04 9.82
CA LYS A 119 6.64 2.04 10.24
C LYS A 119 7.18 3.44 9.96
N VAL A 120 6.36 4.27 9.34
CA VAL A 120 6.64 5.67 9.08
C VAL A 120 5.57 6.51 9.75
N GLU A 121 5.97 7.43 10.62
CA GLU A 121 5.09 8.34 11.32
C GLU A 121 5.31 9.77 10.84
N PHE A 122 4.22 10.50 10.62
CA PHE A 122 4.23 11.85 10.09
C PHE A 122 3.64 12.80 11.13
N THR A 123 4.38 13.86 11.48
CA THR A 123 3.93 14.88 12.41
C THR A 123 4.00 16.24 11.72
N PRO A 124 2.87 16.91 11.44
CA PRO A 124 2.90 18.25 10.89
C PRO A 124 3.49 19.22 11.92
N VAL A 125 4.57 19.91 11.55
CA VAL A 125 5.16 20.98 12.36
C VAL A 125 4.40 22.30 12.13
N ASN A 126 4.04 22.55 10.87
CA ASN A 126 3.17 23.63 10.42
C ASN A 126 2.63 23.30 9.01
N ALA A 127 1.95 24.24 8.35
CA ALA A 127 1.36 24.02 7.03
C ALA A 127 2.37 23.68 5.91
N GLU A 128 3.66 23.99 6.10
CA GLU A 128 4.72 23.84 5.10
C GLU A 128 5.84 22.88 5.53
N LYS A 129 5.73 22.30 6.74
CA LYS A 129 6.80 21.46 7.30
C LYS A 129 6.24 20.23 7.97
N THR A 130 6.91 19.11 7.75
CA THR A 130 6.57 17.80 8.30
C THR A 130 7.79 17.17 8.95
N LYS A 131 7.67 16.75 10.20
CA LYS A 131 8.63 15.85 10.85
C LYS A 131 8.21 14.42 10.56
N LEU A 132 9.15 13.62 10.06
CA LEU A 132 9.00 12.20 9.76
C LEU A 132 9.87 11.39 10.71
N LYS A 133 9.33 10.28 11.18
CA LYS A 133 10.04 9.24 11.91
C LYS A 133 9.89 7.93 11.17
N TRP A 134 11.01 7.31 10.77
CA TRP A 134 11.05 6.08 10.01
C TRP A 134 11.75 4.99 10.79
N TYR A 135 11.02 3.94 11.10
CA TYR A 135 11.49 2.77 11.85
C TYR A 135 11.38 1.52 11.01
N VAL A 136 12.40 0.68 11.07
CA VAL A 136 12.42 -0.65 10.42
C VAL A 136 13.00 -1.66 11.41
N GLU A 137 12.38 -2.82 11.52
CA GLU A 137 12.83 -3.92 12.38
C GLU A 137 12.62 -5.28 11.70
N SER A 138 13.66 -6.10 11.68
CA SER A 138 13.59 -7.50 11.20
C SER A 138 12.87 -8.40 12.18
N GLU A 139 12.46 -9.58 11.72
CA GLU A 139 12.17 -10.71 12.60
C GLU A 139 13.39 -11.09 13.46
N GLU A 140 13.18 -12.01 14.46
CA GLU A 140 14.29 -12.50 15.28
C GLU A 140 15.32 -13.22 14.43
N ILE A 141 16.54 -12.71 14.43
CA ILE A 141 17.68 -13.32 13.73
C ILE A 141 18.25 -14.51 14.49
N GLY A 142 18.81 -15.45 13.76
CA GLY A 142 19.44 -16.65 14.31
C GLY A 142 20.49 -16.34 15.38
N TYR A 143 20.66 -17.26 16.33
CA TYR A 143 21.47 -17.09 17.53
C TYR A 143 22.88 -16.55 17.25
N PHE A 144 23.61 -17.16 16.31
CA PHE A 144 24.95 -16.71 15.94
C PHE A 144 24.98 -15.46 15.04
N SER A 145 23.89 -15.20 14.31
CA SER A 145 23.73 -14.00 13.50
C SER A 145 23.69 -12.73 14.35
N ARG A 146 23.37 -12.83 15.64
CA ARG A 146 23.36 -11.71 16.59
C ARG A 146 24.72 -11.02 16.72
N TYR A 147 25.82 -11.70 16.43
CA TYR A 147 27.15 -11.08 16.38
C TYR A 147 27.24 -9.96 15.36
N TYR A 148 26.44 -10.02 14.31
CA TYR A 148 26.39 -9.02 13.25
C TYR A 148 25.27 -8.00 13.41
N SER A 149 24.36 -8.18 14.40
CA SER A 149 23.17 -7.33 14.57
C SER A 149 23.51 -5.84 14.65
N TYR A 150 24.51 -5.48 15.46
CA TYR A 150 24.92 -4.10 15.62
C TYR A 150 25.44 -3.48 14.32
N TYR A 151 26.26 -4.22 13.57
CA TYR A 151 26.79 -3.77 12.29
C TYR A 151 25.69 -3.66 11.23
N SER A 152 24.79 -4.63 11.18
CA SER A 152 23.66 -4.63 10.26
C SER A 152 22.67 -3.51 10.58
N SER A 153 22.37 -3.25 11.85
CA SER A 153 21.53 -2.13 12.29
C SER A 153 22.16 -0.78 11.92
N LYS A 154 23.48 -0.64 12.04
CA LYS A 154 24.16 0.59 11.60
C LYS A 154 24.05 0.78 10.08
N LYS A 155 24.28 -0.28 9.30
CA LYS A 155 24.09 -0.22 7.84
C LYS A 155 22.65 0.08 7.44
N LEU A 156 21.69 -0.52 8.13
CA LEU A 156 20.27 -0.23 7.89
C LEU A 156 20.00 1.26 8.14
N LYS A 157 20.52 1.82 9.26
CA LYS A 157 20.35 3.24 9.55
C LYS A 157 20.92 4.13 8.45
N GLU A 158 22.17 3.87 8.00
CA GLU A 158 22.80 4.59 6.90
C GLU A 158 21.93 4.52 5.62
N LYS A 159 21.39 3.33 5.31
CA LYS A 159 20.50 3.12 4.16
C LYS A 159 19.19 3.93 4.27
N LEU A 160 18.57 3.99 5.44
CA LEU A 160 17.38 4.83 5.66
C LEU A 160 17.70 6.33 5.53
N GLU A 161 18.86 6.78 6.02
CA GLU A 161 19.33 8.17 5.87
C GLU A 161 19.56 8.51 4.37
N ASP A 162 20.12 7.59 3.58
CA ASP A 162 20.26 7.74 2.14
C ASP A 162 18.89 7.87 1.45
N GLY A 163 17.91 7.02 1.83
CA GLY A 163 16.55 7.08 1.32
C GLY A 163 15.88 8.44 1.60
N LEU A 164 16.02 8.96 2.81
CA LEU A 164 15.49 10.30 3.14
C LEU A 164 16.19 11.41 2.34
N THR A 165 17.46 11.23 2.00
CA THR A 165 18.20 12.15 1.14
C THR A 165 17.65 12.11 -0.29
N PHE A 166 17.42 10.92 -0.85
CA PHE A 166 16.81 10.75 -2.19
C PHE A 166 15.41 11.36 -2.24
N LEU A 167 14.61 11.15 -1.20
CA LEU A 167 13.29 11.76 -1.10
C LEU A 167 13.37 13.30 -1.03
N ASP A 168 14.28 13.85 -0.24
CA ASP A 168 14.45 15.32 -0.11
C ASP A 168 14.89 15.95 -1.44
N GLU A 169 15.79 15.30 -2.18
CA GLU A 169 16.20 15.72 -3.54
C GLU A 169 15.05 15.64 -4.53
N ARG A 170 14.27 14.56 -4.50
CA ARG A 170 13.08 14.36 -5.33
C ARG A 170 12.05 15.45 -5.07
N LEU A 171 11.71 15.71 -3.82
CA LEU A 171 10.74 16.74 -3.43
C LEU A 171 11.21 18.16 -3.78
N LYS A 172 12.51 18.44 -3.75
CA LYS A 172 13.08 19.70 -4.22
C LYS A 172 13.03 19.86 -5.73
N SER A 173 13.24 18.77 -6.47
CA SER A 173 13.20 18.75 -7.94
C SER A 173 11.78 18.78 -8.50
N ALA A 174 10.86 18.12 -7.81
CA ALA A 174 9.44 18.22 -8.04
C ALA A 174 8.95 19.55 -7.46
N ALA A 175 9.11 20.64 -8.20
CA ALA A 175 8.46 21.92 -7.86
C ALA A 175 6.94 21.72 -7.97
N LEU A 176 6.35 21.09 -6.94
CA LEU A 176 4.90 20.90 -6.84
C LEU A 176 4.27 22.30 -6.79
N THR A 177 3.41 22.59 -7.73
CA THR A 177 2.61 23.81 -7.66
C THR A 177 1.76 23.76 -6.39
N PRO A 178 1.41 24.90 -5.78
CA PRO A 178 0.50 24.93 -4.62
C PRO A 178 -0.83 24.17 -4.87
N GLU A 179 -1.23 24.04 -6.13
CA GLU A 179 -2.40 23.29 -6.57
C GLU A 179 -2.20 21.76 -6.45
N GLN A 180 -1.01 21.24 -6.75
CA GLN A 180 -0.66 19.83 -6.58
C GLN A 180 -0.57 19.46 -5.08
N ALA A 181 -0.01 20.35 -4.25
CA ALA A 181 0.02 20.17 -2.80
C ALA A 181 -1.38 20.10 -2.16
N GLN A 182 -2.33 20.87 -2.71
CA GLN A 182 -3.73 20.84 -2.29
C GLN A 182 -4.50 19.62 -2.82
N SER A 183 -4.00 18.90 -3.84
CA SER A 183 -4.69 17.78 -4.48
C SER A 183 -4.78 16.53 -3.60
N LEU A 184 -3.95 16.42 -2.58
CA LEU A 184 -3.82 15.25 -1.71
C LEU A 184 -4.72 15.30 -0.46
N LEU A 185 -5.64 16.26 -0.37
CA LEU A 185 -6.58 16.36 0.76
C LEU A 185 -7.81 15.46 0.56
N PRO A 186 -8.29 14.77 1.62
CA PRO A 186 -9.55 14.03 1.56
C PRO A 186 -10.68 14.89 1.03
N GLY A 187 -11.53 14.29 0.21
CA GLY A 187 -12.67 14.99 -0.38
C GLY A 187 -12.34 15.88 -1.58
N LYS A 188 -11.07 16.09 -1.92
CA LYS A 188 -10.70 16.81 -3.14
C LYS A 188 -10.94 15.93 -4.37
N ILE A 189 -11.41 16.58 -5.42
CA ILE A 189 -11.60 15.94 -6.74
C ILE A 189 -10.39 16.26 -7.59
N GLN A 190 -9.77 15.23 -8.15
CA GLN A 190 -8.55 15.37 -8.97
C GLN A 190 -8.61 14.43 -10.17
N THR A 191 -7.75 14.69 -11.16
CA THR A 191 -7.58 13.83 -12.33
C THR A 191 -6.29 13.05 -12.18
N GLU A 192 -6.37 11.72 -12.36
CA GLU A 192 -5.22 10.82 -12.33
C GLU A 192 -5.19 9.94 -13.57
N MET A 193 -3.98 9.57 -14.02
CA MET A 193 -3.82 8.54 -15.04
C MET A 193 -3.91 7.16 -14.40
N PHE A 194 -4.99 6.44 -14.67
CA PHE A 194 -5.16 5.06 -14.24
C PHE A 194 -4.66 4.10 -15.32
N GLU A 195 -3.76 3.19 -14.95
CA GLU A 195 -3.13 2.26 -15.91
C GLU A 195 -4.00 1.05 -16.25
N GLY A 196 -5.18 0.97 -15.67
CA GLY A 196 -6.02 -0.20 -15.77
C GLY A 196 -5.69 -1.24 -14.70
N GLY A 197 -6.50 -2.29 -14.66
CA GLY A 197 -6.31 -3.38 -13.71
C GLY A 197 -7.15 -4.60 -14.08
N LYS A 198 -6.80 -5.75 -13.54
CA LYS A 198 -7.60 -6.97 -13.68
C LYS A 198 -8.30 -7.29 -12.36
N LEU A 199 -9.56 -7.61 -12.44
CA LEU A 199 -10.37 -8.06 -11.31
C LEU A 199 -10.86 -9.48 -11.58
N ILE A 200 -10.98 -10.28 -10.52
CA ILE A 200 -11.93 -11.42 -10.53
C ILE A 200 -13.25 -10.90 -9.98
N THR A 201 -14.35 -11.13 -10.69
CA THR A 201 -15.62 -10.45 -10.41
C THR A 201 -16.81 -11.39 -10.48
N ILE A 202 -17.89 -11.00 -9.79
CA ILE A 202 -19.26 -11.50 -9.98
C ILE A 202 -20.10 -10.37 -10.56
N LEU A 203 -20.84 -10.68 -11.61
CA LEU A 203 -21.79 -9.75 -12.23
C LEU A 203 -23.11 -9.74 -11.46
N ASN A 204 -23.62 -8.54 -11.18
CA ASN A 204 -24.89 -8.31 -10.53
C ASN A 204 -25.81 -7.44 -11.41
N GLU A 205 -27.08 -7.80 -11.43
CA GLU A 205 -28.16 -6.98 -12.00
C GLU A 205 -29.29 -6.88 -10.97
N THR A 206 -29.54 -5.66 -10.49
CA THR A 206 -30.52 -5.39 -9.44
C THR A 206 -31.44 -4.23 -9.82
N SER A 207 -32.47 -3.97 -9.02
CA SER A 207 -33.14 -2.69 -9.05
C SER A 207 -32.22 -1.58 -8.53
N LEU A 208 -32.64 -0.30 -8.61
CA LEU A 208 -31.90 0.83 -8.00
C LEU A 208 -32.16 0.95 -6.48
N ASP A 209 -32.79 -0.05 -5.88
CA ASP A 209 -32.97 -0.09 -4.44
C ASP A 209 -31.59 -0.32 -3.76
N GLN A 210 -31.28 0.55 -2.79
CA GLN A 210 -29.96 0.52 -2.14
C GLN A 210 -29.76 -0.74 -1.30
N GLU A 211 -30.82 -1.28 -0.71
CA GLU A 211 -30.77 -2.51 0.09
C GLU A 211 -30.49 -3.72 -0.81
N GLU A 212 -31.14 -3.79 -1.99
CA GLU A 212 -30.83 -4.84 -2.97
C GLU A 212 -29.39 -4.76 -3.49
N ILE A 213 -28.91 -3.55 -3.79
CA ILE A 213 -27.52 -3.33 -4.24
C ILE A 213 -26.53 -3.76 -3.15
N ASN A 214 -26.77 -3.38 -1.89
CA ASN A 214 -25.91 -3.74 -0.77
C ASN A 214 -25.88 -5.26 -0.55
N THR A 215 -27.04 -5.91 -0.49
CA THR A 215 -27.14 -7.36 -0.31
C THR A 215 -26.40 -8.12 -1.42
N ALA A 216 -26.65 -7.76 -2.69
CA ALA A 216 -25.95 -8.38 -3.81
C ALA A 216 -24.43 -8.16 -3.77
N SER A 217 -24.00 -6.98 -3.33
CA SER A 217 -22.58 -6.67 -3.17
C SER A 217 -21.94 -7.48 -2.06
N GLU A 218 -22.56 -7.57 -0.89
CA GLU A 218 -22.07 -8.35 0.26
C GLU A 218 -21.97 -9.86 -0.09
N GLU A 219 -23.00 -10.43 -0.71
CA GLU A 219 -22.99 -11.82 -1.17
C GLU A 219 -21.85 -12.08 -2.18
N SER A 220 -21.67 -11.17 -3.14
CA SER A 220 -20.62 -11.29 -4.14
C SER A 220 -19.22 -11.19 -3.54
N PHE A 221 -18.99 -10.20 -2.66
CA PHE A 221 -17.69 -10.06 -1.99
C PHE A 221 -17.39 -11.21 -1.04
N GLY A 222 -18.36 -11.68 -0.28
CA GLY A 222 -18.19 -12.84 0.61
C GLY A 222 -17.82 -14.11 -0.17
N LYS A 223 -18.47 -14.35 -1.31
CA LYS A 223 -18.21 -15.50 -2.18
C LYS A 223 -16.82 -15.43 -2.81
N LEU A 224 -16.45 -14.27 -3.35
CA LEU A 224 -15.13 -14.04 -3.92
C LEU A 224 -14.03 -14.14 -2.86
N TYR A 225 -14.26 -13.61 -1.67
CA TYR A 225 -13.32 -13.70 -0.54
C TYR A 225 -13.05 -15.17 -0.19
N SER A 226 -14.11 -15.97 0.01
CA SER A 226 -13.97 -17.39 0.30
C SER A 226 -13.25 -18.15 -0.83
N PHE A 227 -13.55 -17.83 -2.09
CA PHE A 227 -12.85 -18.42 -3.23
C PHE A 227 -11.36 -18.08 -3.21
N LEU A 228 -10.99 -16.81 -3.02
CA LEU A 228 -9.60 -16.37 -3.06
C LEU A 228 -8.80 -16.88 -1.85
N VAL A 229 -9.37 -16.79 -0.64
CA VAL A 229 -8.68 -17.16 0.60
C VAL A 229 -8.74 -18.67 0.85
N ASP A 230 -9.93 -19.29 0.74
CA ASP A 230 -10.13 -20.67 1.14
C ASP A 230 -9.77 -21.66 0.04
N TYR A 231 -9.98 -21.33 -1.24
CA TYR A 231 -9.72 -22.22 -2.36
C TYR A 231 -8.39 -21.92 -3.05
N ILE A 232 -8.14 -20.68 -3.47
CA ILE A 232 -6.88 -20.27 -4.14
C ILE A 232 -5.74 -20.12 -3.12
N LYS A 233 -6.04 -19.92 -1.82
CA LYS A 233 -5.06 -19.76 -0.74
C LYS A 233 -4.24 -18.45 -0.81
N ILE A 234 -4.85 -17.40 -1.33
CA ILE A 234 -4.24 -16.06 -1.23
C ILE A 234 -4.37 -15.59 0.23
N PRO A 235 -3.28 -15.23 0.89
CA PRO A 235 -3.35 -14.66 2.24
C PRO A 235 -4.22 -13.38 2.24
N PRO A 236 -5.09 -13.16 3.24
CA PRO A 236 -5.96 -11.97 3.29
C PRO A 236 -5.22 -10.65 3.15
N GLN A 237 -4.02 -10.54 3.73
CA GLN A 237 -3.16 -9.36 3.63
C GLN A 237 -2.64 -9.09 2.21
N ASN A 238 -2.63 -10.11 1.34
CA ASN A 238 -2.19 -10.00 -0.06
C ASN A 238 -3.36 -9.78 -1.03
N MET A 239 -4.56 -9.62 -0.51
CA MET A 239 -5.72 -9.28 -1.31
C MET A 239 -5.78 -7.78 -1.53
N GLY A 240 -6.01 -7.37 -2.78
CA GLY A 240 -6.34 -5.99 -3.07
C GLY A 240 -7.71 -5.60 -2.50
N LYS A 241 -8.00 -4.32 -2.47
CA LYS A 241 -9.27 -3.79 -1.92
C LYS A 241 -10.48 -4.18 -2.78
N PRO A 242 -11.60 -4.54 -2.14
CA PRO A 242 -12.83 -4.82 -2.86
C PRO A 242 -13.25 -3.62 -3.70
N THR A 243 -13.69 -3.89 -4.91
CA THR A 243 -14.02 -2.84 -5.90
C THR A 243 -15.34 -3.18 -6.59
N THR A 244 -16.25 -2.23 -6.65
CA THR A 244 -17.49 -2.32 -7.42
C THR A 244 -17.40 -1.43 -8.65
N TYR A 245 -17.48 -2.03 -9.83
CA TYR A 245 -17.54 -1.31 -11.10
C TYR A 245 -18.96 -1.27 -11.63
N TYR A 246 -19.50 -0.07 -11.84
CA TYR A 246 -20.81 0.17 -12.42
C TYR A 246 -20.68 0.33 -13.93
N GLU A 247 -21.20 -0.64 -14.69
CA GLU A 247 -21.22 -0.57 -16.15
C GLU A 247 -22.26 0.44 -16.64
N TYR A 248 -23.46 0.38 -16.05
CA TYR A 248 -24.48 1.39 -16.26
C TYR A 248 -25.47 1.44 -15.08
N ILE A 249 -26.08 2.62 -14.92
CA ILE A 249 -27.21 2.86 -14.06
C ILE A 249 -28.32 3.44 -14.93
N ASP A 250 -29.37 2.65 -15.16
CA ASP A 250 -30.55 3.09 -15.92
C ASP A 250 -31.64 3.56 -14.98
N THR A 251 -31.75 4.87 -14.86
CA THR A 251 -32.76 5.51 -14.02
C THR A 251 -34.18 5.38 -14.58
N ALA A 252 -34.33 5.16 -15.90
CA ALA A 252 -35.64 5.03 -16.55
C ALA A 252 -36.23 3.66 -16.28
N SER A 253 -35.48 2.59 -16.41
CA SER A 253 -35.90 1.22 -16.08
C SER A 253 -35.68 0.83 -14.62
N LYS A 254 -35.08 1.75 -13.83
CA LYS A 254 -34.69 1.53 -12.43
C LYS A 254 -33.81 0.27 -12.23
N LYS A 255 -32.82 0.10 -13.08
CA LYS A 255 -31.89 -1.04 -13.02
C LYS A 255 -30.44 -0.59 -12.93
N ALA A 256 -29.65 -1.34 -12.15
CA ALA A 256 -28.21 -1.23 -12.10
C ALA A 256 -27.55 -2.53 -12.54
N LYS A 257 -26.48 -2.41 -13.33
CA LYS A 257 -25.61 -3.52 -13.69
C LYS A 257 -24.20 -3.19 -13.22
N PHE A 258 -23.65 -4.03 -12.38
CA PHE A 258 -22.36 -3.80 -11.75
C PHE A 258 -21.61 -5.08 -11.47
N TYR A 259 -20.30 -4.96 -11.36
CA TYR A 259 -19.38 -6.04 -11.06
C TYR A 259 -18.75 -5.78 -9.68
N CYS A 260 -18.92 -6.74 -8.77
CA CYS A 260 -18.18 -6.76 -7.52
C CYS A 260 -16.94 -7.63 -7.69
N GLY A 261 -15.76 -7.17 -7.28
CA GLY A 261 -14.53 -7.90 -7.52
C GLY A 261 -13.37 -7.52 -6.64
N TYR A 262 -12.34 -8.36 -6.71
CA TYR A 262 -11.05 -8.11 -6.09
C TYR A 262 -9.96 -7.98 -7.17
N PRO A 263 -9.01 -7.05 -7.02
CA PRO A 263 -7.83 -6.99 -7.87
C PRO A 263 -7.03 -8.29 -7.82
N ILE A 264 -6.53 -8.72 -8.97
CA ILE A 264 -5.69 -9.90 -9.10
C ILE A 264 -4.44 -9.57 -9.93
N THR A 265 -3.30 -10.11 -9.52
CA THR A 265 -2.03 -10.02 -10.23
C THR A 265 -1.71 -11.29 -11.00
N GLU A 266 -2.23 -12.44 -10.55
CA GLU A 266 -1.99 -13.75 -11.14
C GLU A 266 -3.13 -14.20 -12.04
N SER A 267 -2.83 -15.14 -12.95
CA SER A 267 -3.86 -15.80 -13.76
C SER A 267 -4.63 -16.79 -12.90
N ILE A 268 -5.81 -16.38 -12.46
CA ILE A 268 -6.75 -17.24 -11.72
C ILE A 268 -7.80 -17.77 -12.70
N LYS A 269 -8.12 -19.07 -12.60
CA LYS A 269 -9.24 -19.64 -13.35
C LYS A 269 -10.53 -19.41 -12.56
N PRO A 270 -11.46 -18.61 -13.07
CA PRO A 270 -12.70 -18.30 -12.35
C PRO A 270 -13.62 -19.54 -12.29
N GLU A 271 -14.47 -19.61 -11.27
CA GLU A 271 -15.60 -20.54 -11.19
C GLU A 271 -16.78 -20.08 -12.06
N GLU A 272 -17.84 -20.91 -12.11
CA GLU A 272 -18.93 -20.80 -13.09
C GLU A 272 -19.67 -19.45 -13.08
N ASP A 273 -19.78 -18.79 -11.92
CA ASP A 273 -20.43 -17.48 -11.75
C ASP A 273 -19.43 -16.32 -11.60
N MET A 274 -18.14 -16.62 -11.72
CA MET A 274 -17.07 -15.65 -11.65
C MET A 274 -16.48 -15.38 -13.03
N GLN A 275 -15.97 -14.18 -13.23
CA GLN A 275 -15.31 -13.83 -14.48
C GLN A 275 -14.13 -12.88 -14.26
N LEU A 276 -13.21 -12.89 -15.21
CA LEU A 276 -12.14 -11.93 -15.26
C LEU A 276 -12.63 -10.65 -15.93
N PHE A 277 -12.46 -9.54 -15.29
CA PHE A 277 -12.85 -8.22 -15.79
C PHE A 277 -11.63 -7.30 -15.83
N SER A 278 -11.48 -6.53 -16.91
CA SER A 278 -10.40 -5.56 -17.03
C SER A 278 -10.96 -4.15 -16.83
N LEU A 279 -10.50 -3.46 -15.80
CA LEU A 279 -10.75 -2.03 -15.64
C LEU A 279 -10.02 -1.28 -16.76
N PRO A 280 -10.68 -0.37 -17.46
CA PRO A 280 -10.07 0.38 -18.55
C PRO A 280 -9.00 1.34 -18.03
N ALA A 281 -7.86 1.39 -18.73
CA ALA A 281 -6.84 2.40 -18.49
C ALA A 281 -7.29 3.75 -19.07
N GLY A 282 -6.84 4.84 -18.47
CA GLY A 282 -7.11 6.19 -18.97
C GLY A 282 -7.10 7.26 -17.89
N GLU A 283 -7.33 8.48 -18.33
CA GLU A 283 -7.50 9.61 -17.42
C GLU A 283 -8.80 9.45 -16.62
N THR A 284 -8.69 9.51 -15.29
CA THR A 284 -9.76 9.17 -14.37
C THR A 284 -9.94 10.31 -13.37
N LEU A 285 -11.20 10.70 -13.16
CA LEU A 285 -11.54 11.65 -12.11
C LEU A 285 -11.72 10.89 -10.79
N VAL A 286 -10.92 11.23 -9.79
CA VAL A 286 -10.82 10.51 -8.51
C VAL A 286 -11.17 11.42 -7.35
N SER A 287 -11.79 10.88 -6.32
CA SER A 287 -11.99 11.54 -5.03
C SER A 287 -12.15 10.50 -3.93
N ILE A 288 -11.54 10.76 -2.78
CA ILE A 288 -11.74 9.93 -1.58
C ILE A 288 -12.98 10.46 -0.86
N HIS A 289 -13.93 9.56 -0.62
CA HIS A 289 -15.10 9.84 0.20
C HIS A 289 -14.87 9.32 1.62
N LYS A 290 -14.98 10.21 2.60
CA LYS A 290 -14.93 9.87 4.03
C LYS A 290 -16.30 10.15 4.65
N GLY A 291 -16.86 9.16 5.33
CA GLY A 291 -18.16 9.26 5.98
C GLY A 291 -19.18 8.21 5.53
N SER A 292 -20.41 8.37 5.95
CA SER A 292 -21.50 7.42 5.67
C SER A 292 -21.72 7.19 4.17
N TYR A 293 -21.95 5.94 3.78
CA TYR A 293 -22.34 5.58 2.40
C TYR A 293 -23.60 6.33 1.90
N ASN A 294 -24.45 6.78 2.82
CA ASN A 294 -25.63 7.58 2.47
C ASN A 294 -25.27 8.95 1.86
N SER A 295 -24.08 9.48 2.12
CA SER A 295 -23.59 10.75 1.56
C SER A 295 -22.82 10.57 0.24
N LEU A 296 -22.51 9.33 -0.16
CA LEU A 296 -21.78 9.05 -1.39
C LEU A 296 -22.47 9.56 -2.68
N PRO A 297 -23.80 9.48 -2.85
CA PRO A 297 -24.48 10.07 -4.01
C PRO A 297 -24.22 11.57 -4.16
N GLN A 298 -24.16 12.31 -3.04
CA GLN A 298 -23.82 13.74 -3.05
C GLN A 298 -22.39 13.94 -3.56
N LYS A 299 -21.44 13.11 -3.12
CA LYS A 299 -20.05 13.18 -3.58
C LYS A 299 -19.90 12.92 -5.08
N ILE A 300 -20.63 11.94 -5.60
CA ILE A 300 -20.67 11.66 -7.04
C ILE A 300 -21.22 12.86 -7.81
N GLU A 301 -22.24 13.53 -7.29
CA GLU A 301 -22.80 14.73 -7.92
C GLU A 301 -21.82 15.91 -7.90
N GLU A 302 -21.09 16.12 -6.80
CA GLU A 302 -19.99 17.10 -6.72
C GLU A 302 -18.91 16.82 -7.78
N MET A 303 -18.54 15.55 -7.99
CA MET A 303 -17.58 15.15 -9.04
C MET A 303 -18.11 15.47 -10.44
N LYS A 304 -19.39 15.24 -10.74
CA LYS A 304 -20.01 15.59 -12.02
C LYS A 304 -20.03 17.10 -12.26
N GLN A 305 -20.35 17.88 -11.22
CA GLN A 305 -20.31 19.35 -11.28
C GLN A 305 -18.91 19.87 -11.51
N TYR A 306 -17.91 19.29 -10.81
CA TYR A 306 -16.50 19.60 -11.04
C TYR A 306 -16.07 19.31 -12.48
N ALA A 307 -16.43 18.15 -13.03
CA ALA A 307 -16.13 17.79 -14.41
C ALA A 307 -16.76 18.80 -15.40
N THR A 308 -18.04 19.14 -15.18
CA THR A 308 -18.74 20.14 -16.02
C THR A 308 -18.04 21.49 -15.97
N LYS A 309 -17.70 21.99 -14.78
CA LYS A 309 -17.00 23.27 -14.58
C LYS A 309 -15.65 23.29 -15.26
N ASN A 310 -14.90 22.19 -15.22
CA ASN A 310 -13.57 22.08 -15.81
C ASN A 310 -13.58 21.53 -17.23
N LYS A 311 -14.76 21.38 -17.86
CA LYS A 311 -14.93 20.86 -19.24
C LYS A 311 -14.33 19.45 -19.44
N ILE A 312 -14.34 18.63 -18.40
CA ILE A 312 -13.91 17.23 -18.44
C ILE A 312 -15.09 16.39 -18.93
N LYS A 313 -14.87 15.60 -19.97
CA LYS A 313 -15.89 14.68 -20.51
C LYS A 313 -15.82 13.37 -19.75
N LEU A 314 -16.81 13.11 -18.91
CA LEU A 314 -16.92 11.83 -18.19
C LEU A 314 -17.46 10.73 -19.12
N GLY A 315 -16.97 9.49 -18.88
CA GLY A 315 -17.59 8.27 -19.41
C GLY A 315 -18.88 7.92 -18.67
N ASN A 316 -19.54 6.83 -19.11
CA ASN A 316 -20.78 6.37 -18.53
C ASN A 316 -20.57 5.41 -17.33
N SER A 317 -19.35 4.94 -17.15
CA SER A 317 -18.98 3.99 -16.10
C SER A 317 -18.17 4.66 -14.99
N HIS A 318 -18.29 4.11 -13.80
CA HIS A 318 -17.47 4.50 -12.66
C HIS A 318 -17.26 3.30 -11.75
N TRP A 319 -16.27 3.40 -10.86
CA TRP A 319 -16.05 2.38 -9.85
C TRP A 319 -15.79 2.98 -8.48
N LYS A 320 -16.00 2.16 -7.47
CA LYS A 320 -15.75 2.44 -6.06
C LYS A 320 -14.78 1.38 -5.54
N THR A 321 -13.72 1.81 -4.88
CA THR A 321 -12.82 0.92 -4.13
C THR A 321 -13.04 1.17 -2.65
N TYR A 322 -13.30 0.11 -1.89
CA TYR A 322 -13.59 0.21 -0.46
C TYR A 322 -12.27 0.13 0.31
N LEU A 323 -11.85 1.24 0.89
CA LEU A 323 -10.56 1.36 1.57
C LEU A 323 -10.58 0.76 2.97
N ASN A 324 -11.72 0.81 3.66
CA ASN A 324 -11.93 0.31 5.01
C ASN A 324 -13.00 -0.78 5.04
N ASP A 325 -12.88 -1.72 5.99
CA ASP A 325 -13.94 -2.65 6.30
C ASP A 325 -15.04 -1.93 7.12
N SER A 326 -16.28 -1.95 6.63
CA SER A 326 -17.40 -1.31 7.29
C SER A 326 -17.73 -1.89 8.68
N GLU A 327 -17.36 -3.15 8.94
CA GLU A 327 -17.53 -3.78 10.26
C GLU A 327 -16.43 -3.41 11.26
N ALA A 328 -15.24 -3.06 10.76
CA ALA A 328 -14.11 -2.65 11.60
C ALA A 328 -14.18 -1.18 12.04
N VAL A 329 -14.90 -0.33 11.30
CA VAL A 329 -15.04 1.10 11.59
C VAL A 329 -16.20 1.33 12.55
N LYS A 330 -15.89 1.62 13.82
CA LYS A 330 -16.89 1.92 14.87
C LYS A 330 -17.55 3.29 14.72
N ASP A 331 -16.94 4.21 13.99
CA ASP A 331 -17.44 5.55 13.70
C ASP A 331 -17.59 5.74 12.20
N THR A 332 -18.81 5.91 11.73
CA THR A 332 -19.13 6.14 10.31
C THR A 332 -18.62 7.49 9.76
N ASN A 333 -17.92 8.26 10.58
CA ASN A 333 -17.30 9.54 10.20
C ASN A 333 -15.77 9.41 9.97
N GLU A 334 -15.19 8.21 10.12
CA GLU A 334 -13.77 7.94 9.81
C GLU A 334 -13.51 7.63 8.34
#